data_93ff3d78ae7f6f7be743226577070369
#
_entry.id   93ff3d78ae7f6f7be743226577070369
#
_cell.length_a   1.000
_cell.length_b   1.000
_cell.length_c   1.000
_cell.angle_alpha   90.00
_cell.angle_beta   90.00
_cell.angle_gamma   90.00
#
_symmetry.space_group_name_H-M   'P 1'
#
loop_
_entity.id
_entity.type
_entity.pdbx_description
1 polymer ?
#
loop_
_entity_poly.entity_id
_entity_poly.type
_entity_poly.pdbx_seq_one_letter_code
_entity_poly.pdbx_strand_id
1 'polypeptide(L)'
;MRSLAHPAAYENAAFRVWEIFNMSILVNKKTRLLVQGVTGNEGLFHTQQMLAYGTKVVAGMTPGKGGEWVLDGKVPVFDSVRAAVEATGANASVIFVPARFAPDAMFEAADAGIPLIVCITEGIPVQDMMRVREYLDQKGVRLVGPNCPGLLTPGEAKVGIIPGDIAIPGNVGVVSRSGTLTYEVLYALMQKKMGATTCVGIGGDPINGTNFIDCLGMFEDDPRTEKVVLIGEIGGTDEEKAAQFIASQMTKPVVAFIAGQTAPPGKRMGHAGAIIEGGAGTAADKVKALEAAGVRVAKHPEEIPSLLK
;
A
#
# COMPACT_ATOMS: atom_id res chain seq x y z
N MET A 1 0.52 -38.64 17.20
CA MET A 1 0.14 -37.39 17.87
C MET A 1 1.33 -36.44 17.83
N ARG A 2 1.38 -35.51 16.87
CA ARG A 2 2.34 -34.41 16.85
C ARG A 2 1.52 -33.12 16.90
N SER A 3 1.72 -32.36 17.96
CA SER A 3 1.12 -31.06 18.26
C SER A 3 1.41 -30.08 17.13
N LEU A 4 0.37 -29.51 16.55
CA LEU A 4 0.44 -28.38 15.63
C LEU A 4 0.80 -27.13 16.47
N ALA A 5 1.93 -26.52 16.17
CA ALA A 5 2.40 -25.30 16.78
C ALA A 5 1.42 -24.15 16.50
N HIS A 6 1.07 -23.42 17.54
CA HIS A 6 0.17 -22.27 17.58
C HIS A 6 0.69 -21.08 16.75
N PRO A 7 -0.19 -20.29 16.13
CA PRO A 7 0.18 -19.11 15.32
C PRO A 7 0.48 -17.84 16.15
N ALA A 8 1.08 -17.97 17.33
CA ALA A 8 1.34 -16.85 18.25
C ALA A 8 2.46 -15.89 17.80
N ALA A 9 3.20 -16.19 16.73
CA ALA A 9 4.29 -15.34 16.26
C ALA A 9 3.82 -14.19 15.34
N TYR A 10 2.66 -14.33 14.71
CA TYR A 10 2.09 -13.30 13.82
C TYR A 10 1.38 -12.17 14.57
N GLU A 11 0.83 -12.43 15.74
CA GLU A 11 0.12 -11.44 16.57
C GLU A 11 1.04 -10.34 17.13
N ASN A 12 2.30 -10.67 17.44
CA ASN A 12 3.18 -9.71 18.14
C ASN A 12 3.82 -8.64 17.25
N ALA A 13 4.02 -8.89 15.94
CA ALA A 13 4.61 -7.90 15.03
C ALA A 13 3.57 -6.90 14.52
N ALA A 14 2.37 -7.39 14.17
CA ALA A 14 1.24 -6.54 13.79
C ALA A 14 0.81 -5.62 14.95
N PHE A 15 0.80 -6.13 16.18
CA PHE A 15 0.42 -5.37 17.38
C PHE A 15 1.38 -4.20 17.69
N ARG A 16 2.70 -4.35 17.47
CA ARG A 16 3.67 -3.27 17.74
C ARG A 16 3.59 -2.12 16.75
N VAL A 17 3.25 -2.38 15.50
CA VAL A 17 3.05 -1.31 14.49
C VAL A 17 1.74 -0.57 14.76
N TRP A 18 0.72 -1.26 15.28
CA TRP A 18 -0.60 -0.68 15.57
C TRP A 18 -0.60 0.27 16.79
N GLU A 19 0.16 -0.03 17.84
CA GLU A 19 0.29 0.85 19.02
C GLU A 19 0.94 2.20 18.72
N ILE A 20 1.77 2.29 17.66
CA ILE A 20 2.43 3.55 17.26
C ILE A 20 1.47 4.49 16.51
N PHE A 21 0.39 3.98 15.90
CA PHE A 21 -0.46 4.72 14.97
C PHE A 21 -1.94 4.83 15.37
N ASN A 22 -2.22 5.13 16.58
CA ASN A 22 -3.56 5.13 17.22
C ASN A 22 -4.65 6.03 16.59
N MET A 23 -4.69 6.30 15.27
CA MET A 23 -5.73 7.14 14.63
C MET A 23 -6.06 6.85 13.15
N SER A 24 -5.29 6.05 12.42
CA SER A 24 -5.57 5.56 11.07
C SER A 24 -4.68 4.37 10.76
N ILE A 25 -5.09 3.52 9.82
CA ILE A 25 -4.21 2.42 9.43
C ILE A 25 -2.98 2.98 8.70
N LEU A 26 -1.79 2.53 9.07
CA LEU A 26 -0.48 2.76 8.45
C LEU A 26 0.07 4.19 8.55
N VAL A 27 -0.64 5.25 8.10
CA VAL A 27 -0.12 6.63 8.06
C VAL A 27 -1.11 7.66 8.57
N ASN A 28 -0.62 8.70 9.26
CA ASN A 28 -1.43 9.77 9.85
C ASN A 28 -0.61 11.06 10.06
N LYS A 29 -1.19 12.04 10.77
CA LYS A 29 -0.53 13.32 11.12
C LYS A 29 0.76 13.18 11.93
N LYS A 30 1.01 12.01 12.57
CA LYS A 30 2.24 11.75 13.34
C LYS A 30 3.34 11.12 12.48
N THR A 31 3.03 10.69 11.25
CA THR A 31 4.01 10.13 10.32
C THR A 31 5.11 11.14 10.03
N ARG A 32 6.36 10.74 10.27
CA ARG A 32 7.59 11.49 9.98
C ARG A 32 8.32 10.79 8.85
N LEU A 33 8.14 11.32 7.64
CA LEU A 33 8.52 10.64 6.41
C LEU A 33 9.95 10.94 5.99
N LEU A 34 10.71 9.91 5.70
CA LEU A 34 11.97 9.93 4.97
C LEU A 34 11.71 9.57 3.49
N VAL A 35 12.34 10.30 2.56
CA VAL A 35 12.28 10.00 1.13
C VAL A 35 13.63 9.52 0.64
N GLN A 36 13.71 8.23 0.23
CA GLN A 36 14.90 7.67 -0.40
C GLN A 36 14.88 7.95 -1.91
N GLY A 37 16.01 8.47 -2.44
CA GLY A 37 16.08 8.94 -3.82
C GLY A 37 15.52 10.36 -4.01
N VAL A 38 15.54 11.19 -2.95
CA VAL A 38 14.92 12.52 -2.93
C VAL A 38 15.48 13.49 -3.98
N THR A 39 16.73 13.34 -4.41
CA THR A 39 17.36 14.22 -5.41
C THR A 39 17.08 13.81 -6.85
N GLY A 40 16.42 12.66 -7.08
CA GLY A 40 15.94 12.25 -8.39
C GLY A 40 14.68 13.03 -8.78
N ASN A 41 14.37 13.09 -10.08
CA ASN A 41 13.21 13.85 -10.60
C ASN A 41 11.89 13.43 -9.93
N GLU A 42 11.60 12.13 -9.88
CA GLU A 42 10.39 11.59 -9.24
C GLU A 42 10.39 11.83 -7.72
N GLY A 43 11.53 11.55 -7.06
CA GLY A 43 11.69 11.79 -5.63
C GLY A 43 11.44 13.24 -5.26
N LEU A 44 12.03 14.18 -6.00
CA LEU A 44 11.89 15.63 -5.76
C LEU A 44 10.44 16.09 -6.00
N PHE A 45 9.87 15.73 -7.15
CA PHE A 45 8.50 16.10 -7.51
C PHE A 45 7.47 15.61 -6.49
N HIS A 46 7.52 14.32 -6.15
CA HIS A 46 6.55 13.76 -5.21
C HIS A 46 6.80 14.22 -3.77
N THR A 47 8.03 14.54 -3.39
CA THR A 47 8.33 15.17 -2.11
C THR A 47 7.65 16.54 -2.00
N GLN A 48 7.73 17.34 -3.05
CA GLN A 48 7.02 18.63 -3.11
C GLN A 48 5.51 18.45 -2.97
N GLN A 49 4.92 17.46 -3.65
CA GLN A 49 3.48 17.16 -3.55
C GLN A 49 3.08 16.67 -2.15
N MET A 50 3.90 15.84 -1.50
CA MET A 50 3.65 15.37 -0.14
C MET A 50 3.73 16.52 0.88
N LEU A 51 4.71 17.41 0.76
CA LEU A 51 4.81 18.63 1.58
C LEU A 51 3.62 19.56 1.36
N ALA A 52 3.22 19.80 0.12
CA ALA A 52 2.06 20.63 -0.21
C ALA A 52 0.75 20.06 0.36
N TYR A 53 0.64 18.75 0.45
CA TYR A 53 -0.47 18.04 1.09
C TYR A 53 -0.48 18.18 2.62
N GLY A 54 0.63 18.55 3.24
CA GLY A 54 0.79 18.66 4.69
C GLY A 54 1.45 17.45 5.36
N THR A 55 1.98 16.50 4.58
CA THR A 55 2.77 15.38 5.11
C THR A 55 4.08 15.91 5.71
N LYS A 56 4.45 15.43 6.89
CA LYS A 56 5.70 15.80 7.56
C LYS A 56 6.87 15.06 6.94
N VAL A 57 7.36 15.51 5.77
CA VAL A 57 8.63 15.04 5.21
C VAL A 57 9.76 15.67 6.00
N VAL A 58 10.47 14.85 6.77
CA VAL A 58 11.49 15.32 7.72
C VAL A 58 12.92 15.13 7.22
N ALA A 59 13.10 14.27 6.22
CA ALA A 59 14.42 14.00 5.63
C ALA A 59 14.31 13.48 4.20
N GLY A 60 15.34 13.72 3.41
CA GLY A 60 15.65 13.01 2.20
C GLY A 60 16.92 12.19 2.37
N MET A 61 17.07 11.12 1.60
CA MET A 61 18.31 10.35 1.52
C MET A 61 18.71 10.13 0.07
N THR A 62 19.98 10.42 -0.21
CA THR A 62 20.65 10.07 -1.46
C THR A 62 22.15 9.93 -1.16
N PRO A 63 22.76 8.76 -1.39
CA PRO A 63 24.19 8.55 -1.11
C PRO A 63 25.07 9.58 -1.83
N GLY A 64 26.05 10.14 -1.13
CA GLY A 64 26.98 11.16 -1.63
C GLY A 64 26.38 12.57 -1.75
N LYS A 65 25.18 12.81 -1.19
CA LYS A 65 24.46 14.10 -1.18
C LYS A 65 24.19 14.62 0.23
N GLY A 66 24.75 13.98 1.25
CA GLY A 66 24.62 14.39 2.64
C GLY A 66 25.07 15.83 2.86
N GLY A 67 24.29 16.59 3.62
CA GLY A 67 24.50 18.01 3.86
C GLY A 67 23.86 18.95 2.84
N GLU A 68 23.38 18.46 1.71
CA GLU A 68 22.56 19.24 0.78
C GLU A 68 21.13 19.46 1.36
N TRP A 69 20.46 20.44 0.80
CA TRP A 69 19.05 20.73 1.08
C TRP A 69 18.29 20.82 -0.23
N VAL A 70 17.09 20.27 -0.25
CA VAL A 70 16.20 20.35 -1.43
C VAL A 70 14.94 21.17 -1.12
N LEU A 71 14.19 21.56 -2.16
CA LEU A 71 12.93 22.29 -2.07
C LEU A 71 13.05 23.60 -1.26
N ASP A 72 13.98 24.46 -1.67
CA ASP A 72 14.26 25.76 -1.06
C ASP A 72 14.60 25.66 0.45
N GLY A 73 15.42 24.67 0.80
CA GLY A 73 15.88 24.50 2.18
C GLY A 73 14.86 23.85 3.12
N LYS A 74 13.81 23.23 2.59
CA LYS A 74 12.75 22.61 3.42
C LYS A 74 13.08 21.20 3.87
N VAL A 75 13.87 20.45 3.09
CA VAL A 75 14.19 19.04 3.36
C VAL A 75 15.69 18.82 3.36
N PRO A 76 16.29 18.46 4.50
CA PRO A 76 17.71 18.10 4.60
C PRO A 76 17.94 16.74 3.93
N VAL A 77 19.09 16.59 3.26
CA VAL A 77 19.51 15.34 2.61
C VAL A 77 20.62 14.68 3.43
N PHE A 78 20.51 13.37 3.59
CA PHE A 78 21.47 12.54 4.31
C PHE A 78 22.09 11.49 3.38
N ASP A 79 23.28 11.02 3.72
CA ASP A 79 23.99 9.95 2.99
C ASP A 79 23.46 8.56 3.31
N SER A 80 22.80 8.39 4.46
CA SER A 80 22.24 7.11 4.90
C SER A 80 20.90 7.28 5.62
N VAL A 81 20.08 6.21 5.59
CA VAL A 81 18.81 6.17 6.32
C VAL A 81 19.06 6.26 7.83
N ARG A 82 20.08 5.58 8.35
CA ARG A 82 20.42 5.62 9.79
C ARG A 82 20.70 7.05 10.26
N ALA A 83 21.56 7.79 9.54
CA ALA A 83 21.85 9.18 9.90
C ALA A 83 20.59 10.07 9.86
N ALA A 84 19.71 9.85 8.87
CA ALA A 84 18.45 10.56 8.77
C ALA A 84 17.51 10.25 9.95
N VAL A 85 17.38 8.97 10.34
CA VAL A 85 16.53 8.53 11.47
C VAL A 85 17.05 9.12 12.79
N GLU A 86 18.36 9.03 13.05
CA GLU A 86 18.99 9.56 14.26
C GLU A 86 18.80 11.08 14.39
N ALA A 87 18.93 11.82 13.28
CA ALA A 87 18.81 13.27 13.28
C ALA A 87 17.36 13.77 13.35
N THR A 88 16.41 13.02 12.77
CA THR A 88 15.05 13.53 12.55
C THR A 88 13.94 12.73 13.22
N GLY A 89 14.21 11.53 13.71
CA GLY A 89 13.18 10.63 14.24
C GLY A 89 12.17 10.18 13.17
N ALA A 90 12.61 9.99 11.91
CA ALA A 90 11.79 9.45 10.84
C ALA A 90 11.25 8.06 11.24
N ASN A 91 9.97 7.80 10.99
CA ASN A 91 9.28 6.57 11.34
C ASN A 91 8.56 5.90 10.15
N ALA A 92 8.71 6.46 8.97
CA ALA A 92 8.27 5.86 7.71
C ALA A 92 9.25 6.24 6.60
N SER A 93 9.41 5.35 5.61
CA SER A 93 10.24 5.62 4.43
C SER A 93 9.42 5.40 3.17
N VAL A 94 9.59 6.29 2.17
CA VAL A 94 9.12 6.08 0.80
C VAL A 94 10.30 6.00 -0.16
N ILE A 95 10.26 5.02 -1.09
CA ILE A 95 11.37 4.68 -1.98
C ILE A 95 11.02 5.05 -3.42
N PHE A 96 11.87 5.92 -4.02
CA PHE A 96 11.82 6.34 -5.43
C PHE A 96 13.12 5.99 -6.19
N VAL A 97 13.97 5.14 -5.64
CA VAL A 97 15.23 4.77 -6.30
C VAL A 97 14.96 3.79 -7.46
N PRO A 98 15.84 3.72 -8.48
CA PRO A 98 15.72 2.74 -9.56
C PRO A 98 15.66 1.30 -9.06
N ALA A 99 14.98 0.40 -9.82
CA ALA A 99 14.69 -0.99 -9.42
C ALA A 99 15.91 -1.77 -8.90
N ARG A 100 17.08 -1.59 -9.52
CA ARG A 100 18.33 -2.26 -9.12
C ARG A 100 18.85 -1.88 -7.73
N PHE A 101 18.39 -0.75 -7.18
CA PHE A 101 18.81 -0.25 -5.87
C PHE A 101 17.70 -0.34 -4.81
N ALA A 102 16.48 -0.65 -5.23
CA ALA A 102 15.33 -0.67 -4.34
C ALA A 102 15.43 -1.77 -3.25
N PRO A 103 15.95 -2.99 -3.52
CA PRO A 103 16.20 -3.98 -2.47
C PRO A 103 17.12 -3.47 -1.37
N ASP A 104 18.25 -2.86 -1.74
CA ASP A 104 19.23 -2.32 -0.78
C ASP A 104 18.62 -1.18 0.03
N ALA A 105 17.81 -0.32 -0.61
CA ALA A 105 17.07 0.75 0.07
C ALA A 105 16.08 0.22 1.10
N MET A 106 15.41 -0.91 0.83
CA MET A 106 14.52 -1.57 1.79
C MET A 106 15.28 -2.19 2.95
N PHE A 107 16.39 -2.89 2.69
CA PHE A 107 17.26 -3.43 3.75
C PHE A 107 17.81 -2.32 4.65
N GLU A 108 18.31 -1.24 4.07
CA GLU A 108 18.85 -0.11 4.82
C GLU A 108 17.81 0.55 5.72
N ALA A 109 16.57 0.74 5.21
CA ALA A 109 15.49 1.29 6.00
C ALA A 109 15.10 0.37 7.18
N ALA A 110 15.05 -0.93 6.96
CA ALA A 110 14.78 -1.91 8.00
C ALA A 110 15.87 -1.93 9.08
N ASP A 111 17.15 -1.88 8.67
CA ASP A 111 18.28 -1.85 9.60
C ASP A 111 18.41 -0.56 10.38
N ALA A 112 17.91 0.54 9.83
CA ALA A 112 17.79 1.81 10.53
C ALA A 112 16.61 1.87 11.50
N GLY A 113 15.79 0.80 11.58
CA GLY A 113 14.64 0.71 12.50
C GLY A 113 13.38 1.40 11.99
N ILE A 114 13.24 1.66 10.69
CA ILE A 114 12.01 2.17 10.09
C ILE A 114 10.93 1.07 10.11
N PRO A 115 9.80 1.28 10.80
CA PRO A 115 8.76 0.25 10.92
C PRO A 115 7.85 0.13 9.68
N LEU A 116 7.77 1.18 8.85
CA LEU A 116 6.93 1.21 7.64
C LEU A 116 7.73 1.68 6.43
N ILE A 117 7.79 0.84 5.40
CA ILE A 117 8.43 1.14 4.11
C ILE A 117 7.35 1.14 3.03
N VAL A 118 7.37 2.16 2.17
CA VAL A 118 6.51 2.26 0.98
C VAL A 118 7.41 2.27 -0.26
N CYS A 119 7.34 1.24 -1.09
CA CYS A 119 8.17 1.12 -2.29
C CYS A 119 7.33 1.41 -3.55
N ILE A 120 7.58 2.58 -4.16
CA ILE A 120 6.88 2.99 -5.39
C ILE A 120 7.48 2.29 -6.61
N THR A 121 8.75 1.99 -6.56
CA THR A 121 9.55 1.44 -7.67
C THR A 121 8.95 0.15 -8.22
N GLU A 122 8.83 0.08 -9.53
CA GLU A 122 8.45 -1.11 -10.29
C GLU A 122 9.66 -1.81 -10.91
N GLY A 123 9.48 -3.06 -11.37
CA GLY A 123 10.52 -3.80 -12.11
C GLY A 123 11.61 -4.39 -11.25
N ILE A 124 11.40 -4.56 -9.96
CA ILE A 124 12.32 -5.26 -9.06
C ILE A 124 12.25 -6.76 -9.37
N PRO A 125 13.38 -7.46 -9.54
CA PRO A 125 13.38 -8.90 -9.79
C PRO A 125 12.69 -9.68 -8.67
N VAL A 126 11.87 -10.67 -9.04
CA VAL A 126 11.12 -11.52 -8.08
C VAL A 126 12.04 -12.16 -7.03
N GLN A 127 13.22 -12.65 -7.45
CA GLN A 127 14.17 -13.28 -6.53
C GLN A 127 14.71 -12.30 -5.48
N ASP A 128 14.91 -11.04 -5.84
CA ASP A 128 15.33 -10.01 -4.89
C ASP A 128 14.20 -9.68 -3.92
N MET A 129 12.97 -9.60 -4.41
CA MET A 129 11.80 -9.38 -3.56
C MET A 129 11.53 -10.54 -2.60
N MET A 130 11.81 -11.79 -2.96
CA MET A 130 11.73 -12.91 -2.04
C MET A 130 12.69 -12.74 -0.85
N ARG A 131 13.94 -12.32 -1.11
CA ARG A 131 14.94 -12.06 -0.07
C ARG A 131 14.54 -10.87 0.81
N VAL A 132 14.08 -9.79 0.19
CA VAL A 132 13.59 -8.60 0.90
C VAL A 132 12.44 -8.99 1.80
N ARG A 133 11.44 -9.71 1.29
CA ARG A 133 10.27 -10.10 2.06
C ARG A 133 10.64 -10.91 3.32
N GLU A 134 11.46 -11.96 3.14
CA GLU A 134 11.94 -12.77 4.26
C GLU A 134 12.65 -11.91 5.32
N TYR A 135 13.54 -11.02 4.88
CA TYR A 135 14.28 -10.16 5.79
C TYR A 135 13.39 -9.20 6.57
N LEU A 136 12.45 -8.55 5.88
CA LEU A 136 11.53 -7.61 6.52
C LEU A 136 10.59 -8.31 7.51
N ASP A 137 10.15 -9.53 7.19
CA ASP A 137 9.33 -10.35 8.09
C ASP A 137 10.09 -10.71 9.36
N GLN A 138 11.38 -11.08 9.26
CA GLN A 138 12.26 -11.33 10.42
C GLN A 138 12.47 -10.09 11.29
N LYS A 139 12.50 -8.90 10.68
CA LYS A 139 12.65 -7.61 11.39
C LYS A 139 11.32 -7.06 11.92
N GLY A 140 10.19 -7.62 11.54
CA GLY A 140 8.88 -7.08 11.88
C GLY A 140 8.56 -5.75 11.19
N VAL A 141 9.16 -5.50 10.03
CA VAL A 141 8.98 -4.27 9.25
C VAL A 141 7.90 -4.47 8.21
N ARG A 142 6.95 -3.55 8.14
CA ARG A 142 5.88 -3.59 7.13
C ARG A 142 6.33 -2.91 5.84
N LEU A 143 6.12 -3.61 4.73
CA LEU A 143 6.32 -3.09 3.38
C LEU A 143 4.98 -2.92 2.68
N VAL A 144 4.75 -1.78 2.04
CA VAL A 144 3.68 -1.53 1.07
C VAL A 144 4.31 -1.39 -0.32
N GLY A 145 3.80 -2.14 -1.28
CA GLY A 145 4.45 -2.31 -2.58
C GLY A 145 5.36 -3.56 -2.62
N PRO A 146 6.27 -3.66 -3.59
CA PRO A 146 6.66 -2.67 -4.60
C PRO A 146 5.60 -2.41 -5.69
N ASN A 147 5.94 -1.57 -6.66
CA ASN A 147 5.07 -1.22 -7.79
C ASN A 147 3.67 -0.76 -7.32
N CYS A 148 3.64 0.21 -6.44
CA CYS A 148 2.43 0.69 -5.80
C CYS A 148 2.30 2.22 -5.88
N PRO A 149 1.09 2.79 -5.80
CA PRO A 149 0.91 4.23 -5.75
C PRO A 149 1.13 4.82 -4.35
N GLY A 150 1.32 3.97 -3.33
CA GLY A 150 1.51 4.38 -1.94
C GLY A 150 0.22 4.45 -1.12
N LEU A 151 0.19 5.38 -0.18
CA LEU A 151 -0.82 5.53 0.86
C LEU A 151 -1.40 6.95 0.86
N LEU A 152 -2.70 7.06 1.14
CA LEU A 152 -3.37 8.34 1.36
C LEU A 152 -4.37 8.22 2.51
N THR A 153 -4.16 8.97 3.58
CA THR A 153 -5.16 9.22 4.63
C THR A 153 -5.67 10.64 4.44
N PRO A 154 -6.87 10.82 3.86
CA PRO A 154 -7.38 12.14 3.50
C PRO A 154 -7.40 13.12 4.68
N GLY A 155 -6.82 14.32 4.48
CA GLY A 155 -6.69 15.36 5.51
C GLY A 155 -5.60 15.10 6.55
N GLU A 156 -4.83 14.01 6.43
CA GLU A 156 -3.79 13.66 7.41
C GLU A 156 -2.41 13.47 6.80
N ALA A 157 -2.24 12.53 5.87
CA ALA A 157 -0.96 12.22 5.26
C ALA A 157 -1.10 11.61 3.87
N LYS A 158 -0.19 11.96 2.99
CA LYS A 158 0.04 11.35 1.68
C LYS A 158 1.46 10.80 1.65
N VAL A 159 1.62 9.52 1.33
CA VAL A 159 2.93 8.87 1.19
C VAL A 159 2.98 8.14 -0.15
N GLY A 160 3.66 8.71 -1.12
CA GLY A 160 3.72 8.21 -2.49
C GLY A 160 3.07 9.13 -3.51
N ILE A 161 2.47 8.53 -4.56
CA ILE A 161 2.08 9.25 -5.79
C ILE A 161 0.57 9.49 -5.93
N ILE A 162 -0.28 8.91 -5.06
CA ILE A 162 -1.75 9.14 -5.12
C ILE A 162 -2.04 10.64 -5.07
N PRO A 163 -2.77 11.23 -6.03
CA PRO A 163 -3.15 12.65 -5.97
C PRO A 163 -3.95 12.97 -4.69
N GLY A 164 -3.62 14.06 -4.01
CA GLY A 164 -4.23 14.38 -2.71
C GLY A 164 -5.62 15.02 -2.82
N ASP A 165 -5.96 15.55 -3.98
CA ASP A 165 -7.18 16.33 -4.26
C ASP A 165 -8.36 15.47 -4.77
N ILE A 166 -8.16 14.18 -4.97
CA ILE A 166 -9.19 13.25 -5.46
C ILE A 166 -9.93 12.52 -4.33
N ALA A 167 -9.63 12.80 -3.09
CA ALA A 167 -10.26 12.15 -1.94
C ALA A 167 -10.52 13.14 -0.80
N ILE A 168 -11.61 12.93 -0.08
CA ILE A 168 -11.98 13.67 1.13
C ILE A 168 -12.00 12.73 2.34
N PRO A 169 -11.83 13.25 3.58
CA PRO A 169 -12.00 12.45 4.79
C PRO A 169 -13.40 11.84 4.88
N GLY A 170 -13.48 10.58 5.34
CA GLY A 170 -14.73 9.87 5.50
C GLY A 170 -14.57 8.51 6.20
N ASN A 171 -15.42 7.54 5.85
CA ASN A 171 -15.54 6.27 6.53
C ASN A 171 -15.31 5.03 5.64
N VAL A 172 -14.77 5.20 4.43
CA VAL A 172 -14.52 4.11 3.48
C VAL A 172 -13.03 3.75 3.47
N GLY A 173 -12.68 2.52 3.83
CA GLY A 173 -11.36 1.96 3.59
C GLY A 173 -11.22 1.56 2.12
N VAL A 174 -10.06 1.83 1.49
CA VAL A 174 -9.81 1.45 0.09
C VAL A 174 -8.51 0.67 0.01
N VAL A 175 -8.56 -0.55 -0.53
CA VAL A 175 -7.36 -1.34 -0.84
C VAL A 175 -7.35 -1.71 -2.32
N SER A 176 -6.19 -1.52 -2.98
CA SER A 176 -6.10 -1.66 -4.43
C SER A 176 -4.75 -2.17 -4.90
N ARG A 177 -4.76 -3.05 -5.93
CA ARG A 177 -3.55 -3.41 -6.69
C ARG A 177 -3.21 -2.38 -7.75
N SER A 178 -4.18 -1.64 -8.27
CA SER A 178 -4.03 -0.72 -9.39
C SER A 178 -3.91 0.74 -8.95
N GLY A 179 -2.90 1.45 -9.44
CA GLY A 179 -2.80 2.91 -9.25
C GLY A 179 -3.94 3.65 -9.91
N THR A 180 -4.14 3.46 -11.21
CA THR A 180 -5.13 4.20 -12.02
C THR A 180 -6.56 3.99 -11.53
N LEU A 181 -6.97 2.73 -11.31
CA LEU A 181 -8.32 2.43 -10.81
C LEU A 181 -8.56 2.97 -9.41
N THR A 182 -7.52 3.03 -8.58
CA THR A 182 -7.59 3.71 -7.28
C THR A 182 -8.03 5.16 -7.44
N TYR A 183 -7.45 5.88 -8.41
CA TYR A 183 -7.77 7.30 -8.63
C TYR A 183 -9.22 7.47 -9.11
N GLU A 184 -9.66 6.63 -10.03
CA GLU A 184 -11.05 6.65 -10.52
C GLU A 184 -12.06 6.41 -9.39
N VAL A 185 -11.82 5.40 -8.56
CA VAL A 185 -12.70 5.06 -7.44
C VAL A 185 -12.72 6.15 -6.38
N LEU A 186 -11.56 6.68 -5.98
CA LEU A 186 -11.49 7.78 -5.02
C LEU A 186 -12.24 9.03 -5.53
N TYR A 187 -12.06 9.37 -6.80
CA TYR A 187 -12.78 10.46 -7.42
C TYR A 187 -14.29 10.20 -7.47
N ALA A 188 -14.73 8.99 -7.84
CA ALA A 188 -16.15 8.61 -7.86
C ALA A 188 -16.78 8.70 -6.46
N LEU A 189 -16.09 8.24 -5.41
CA LEU A 189 -16.52 8.38 -4.02
C LEU A 189 -16.68 9.87 -3.65
N MET A 190 -15.66 10.69 -3.93
CA MET A 190 -15.68 12.12 -3.63
C MET A 190 -16.85 12.85 -4.33
N GLN A 191 -17.14 12.54 -5.60
CA GLN A 191 -18.28 13.11 -6.33
C GLN A 191 -19.64 12.79 -5.67
N LYS A 192 -19.73 11.69 -4.94
CA LYS A 192 -20.91 11.31 -4.16
C LYS A 192 -20.83 11.74 -2.70
N LYS A 193 -19.87 12.61 -2.35
CA LYS A 193 -19.59 13.08 -0.98
C LYS A 193 -19.31 11.95 0.01
N MET A 194 -18.76 10.84 -0.50
CA MET A 194 -18.25 9.73 0.29
C MET A 194 -16.73 9.90 0.40
N GLY A 195 -16.23 9.85 1.62
CA GLY A 195 -14.81 10.03 1.88
C GLY A 195 -14.12 8.75 2.30
N ALA A 196 -12.79 8.73 2.20
CA ALA A 196 -11.99 7.60 2.61
C ALA A 196 -11.38 7.81 4.01
N THR A 197 -11.25 6.72 4.78
CA THR A 197 -10.43 6.67 6.00
C THR A 197 -8.96 6.57 5.64
N THR A 198 -8.63 5.57 4.85
CA THR A 198 -7.29 5.38 4.28
C THR A 198 -7.42 4.65 2.94
N CYS A 199 -6.60 5.08 1.99
CA CYS A 199 -6.40 4.37 0.74
C CYS A 199 -5.02 3.71 0.74
N VAL A 200 -4.99 2.40 0.48
CA VAL A 200 -3.78 1.58 0.43
C VAL A 200 -3.61 1.00 -0.96
N GLY A 201 -2.61 1.48 -1.68
CA GLY A 201 -2.16 0.83 -2.90
C GLY A 201 -1.15 -0.26 -2.57
N ILE A 202 -1.53 -1.53 -2.70
CA ILE A 202 -0.65 -2.66 -2.34
C ILE A 202 0.32 -3.08 -3.45
N GLY A 203 0.08 -2.61 -4.68
CA GLY A 203 0.92 -2.90 -5.84
C GLY A 203 0.50 -4.13 -6.64
N GLY A 204 0.99 -4.19 -7.88
CA GLY A 204 0.66 -5.22 -8.87
C GLY A 204 1.74 -6.27 -9.10
N ASP A 205 2.80 -6.30 -8.29
CA ASP A 205 3.87 -7.29 -8.40
C ASP A 205 3.49 -8.63 -7.76
N PRO A 206 4.08 -9.76 -8.23
CA PRO A 206 3.78 -11.09 -7.68
C PRO A 206 4.18 -11.25 -6.21
N ILE A 207 5.26 -10.59 -5.78
CA ILE A 207 5.74 -10.59 -4.40
C ILE A 207 5.61 -9.18 -3.85
N ASN A 208 4.58 -8.94 -3.07
CA ASN A 208 4.37 -7.68 -2.37
C ASN A 208 4.52 -7.83 -0.84
N GLY A 209 4.71 -6.71 -0.17
CA GLY A 209 4.91 -6.67 1.28
C GLY A 209 3.61 -6.77 2.07
N THR A 210 2.57 -6.09 1.60
CA THR A 210 1.23 -6.05 2.21
C THR A 210 0.23 -6.57 1.20
N ASN A 211 -0.68 -7.43 1.61
CA ASN A 211 -1.70 -8.04 0.76
C ASN A 211 -3.11 -7.58 1.15
N PHE A 212 -4.14 -8.11 0.45
CA PHE A 212 -5.54 -7.77 0.76
C PHE A 212 -5.95 -8.15 2.16
N ILE A 213 -5.57 -9.34 2.65
CA ILE A 213 -5.95 -9.83 3.98
C ILE A 213 -5.38 -8.93 5.08
N ASP A 214 -4.11 -8.52 4.93
CA ASP A 214 -3.49 -7.57 5.86
C ASP A 214 -4.29 -6.26 5.96
N CYS A 215 -4.68 -5.70 4.81
CA CYS A 215 -5.44 -4.44 4.77
C CYS A 215 -6.87 -4.61 5.29
N LEU A 216 -7.53 -5.70 4.92
CA LEU A 216 -8.90 -6.00 5.35
C LEU A 216 -8.95 -6.16 6.87
N GLY A 217 -8.00 -6.87 7.48
CA GLY A 217 -7.90 -6.99 8.93
C GLY A 217 -7.70 -5.63 9.62
N MET A 218 -6.77 -4.82 9.11
CA MET A 218 -6.58 -3.47 9.65
C MET A 218 -7.82 -2.59 9.51
N PHE A 219 -8.58 -2.69 8.41
CA PHE A 219 -9.83 -1.95 8.23
C PHE A 219 -10.95 -2.47 9.13
N GLU A 220 -11.00 -3.78 9.37
CA GLU A 220 -11.98 -4.34 10.32
C GLU A 220 -11.75 -3.81 11.74
N ASP A 221 -10.49 -3.69 12.14
CA ASP A 221 -10.11 -3.18 13.46
C ASP A 221 -10.18 -1.64 13.57
N ASP A 222 -10.14 -0.89 12.46
CA ASP A 222 -10.20 0.57 12.49
C ASP A 222 -11.63 1.09 12.79
N PRO A 223 -11.87 1.71 13.96
CA PRO A 223 -13.22 2.19 14.33
C PRO A 223 -13.75 3.30 13.41
N ARG A 224 -12.93 3.95 12.62
CA ARG A 224 -13.36 4.99 11.67
C ARG A 224 -13.78 4.40 10.33
N THR A 225 -13.35 3.19 10.02
CA THR A 225 -13.73 2.50 8.79
C THR A 225 -15.05 1.77 9.01
N GLU A 226 -16.09 2.14 8.26
CA GLU A 226 -17.40 1.50 8.31
C GLU A 226 -17.66 0.58 7.12
N LYS A 227 -16.97 0.82 6.01
CA LYS A 227 -17.13 0.12 4.73
C LYS A 227 -15.79 -0.01 4.05
N VAL A 228 -15.62 -1.04 3.21
CA VAL A 228 -14.36 -1.26 2.50
C VAL A 228 -14.58 -1.42 1.00
N VAL A 229 -13.69 -0.86 0.21
CA VAL A 229 -13.58 -1.09 -1.23
C VAL A 229 -12.33 -1.90 -1.52
N LEU A 230 -12.50 -3.02 -2.24
CA LEU A 230 -11.44 -3.87 -2.71
C LEU A 230 -11.34 -3.76 -4.24
N ILE A 231 -10.18 -3.33 -4.75
CA ILE A 231 -9.91 -3.21 -6.19
C ILE A 231 -8.84 -4.24 -6.55
N GLY A 232 -9.28 -5.32 -7.18
CA GLY A 232 -8.43 -6.42 -7.63
C GLY A 232 -8.28 -6.46 -9.15
N GLU A 233 -7.55 -7.44 -9.60
CA GLU A 233 -7.29 -7.68 -11.03
C GLU A 233 -7.09 -9.16 -11.31
N ILE A 234 -6.99 -9.54 -12.58
CA ILE A 234 -6.65 -10.90 -13.00
C ILE A 234 -5.26 -11.30 -12.50
N GLY A 235 -5.04 -12.60 -12.40
CA GLY A 235 -3.77 -13.22 -11.99
C GLY A 235 -3.69 -13.52 -10.50
N GLY A 236 -2.97 -14.58 -10.17
CA GLY A 236 -2.87 -15.07 -8.80
C GLY A 236 -4.22 -15.48 -8.19
N THR A 237 -4.24 -15.68 -6.88
CA THR A 237 -5.43 -16.14 -6.11
C THR A 237 -5.69 -15.30 -4.86
N ASP A 238 -5.16 -14.09 -4.78
CA ASP A 238 -5.22 -13.29 -3.56
C ASP A 238 -6.62 -12.72 -3.29
N GLU A 239 -7.38 -12.43 -4.34
CA GLU A 239 -8.77 -11.98 -4.21
C GLU A 239 -9.70 -13.11 -3.75
N GLU A 240 -9.43 -14.36 -4.15
CA GLU A 240 -10.15 -15.53 -3.66
C GLU A 240 -9.84 -15.80 -2.17
N LYS A 241 -8.58 -15.64 -1.75
CA LYS A 241 -8.19 -15.70 -0.33
C LYS A 241 -8.83 -14.55 0.46
N ALA A 242 -8.87 -13.34 -0.11
CA ALA A 242 -9.55 -12.20 0.48
C ALA A 242 -11.05 -12.46 0.65
N ALA A 243 -11.71 -13.10 -0.33
CA ALA A 243 -13.11 -13.50 -0.23
C ALA A 243 -13.36 -14.47 0.94
N GLN A 244 -12.48 -15.45 1.15
CA GLN A 244 -12.55 -16.37 2.29
C GLN A 244 -12.39 -15.63 3.64
N PHE A 245 -11.45 -14.68 3.70
CA PHE A 245 -11.25 -13.84 4.88
C PHE A 245 -12.47 -12.98 5.16
N ILE A 246 -13.04 -12.34 4.15
CA ILE A 246 -14.24 -11.50 4.27
C ILE A 246 -15.41 -12.34 4.84
N ALA A 247 -15.65 -13.52 4.27
CA ALA A 247 -16.76 -14.39 4.71
C ALA A 247 -16.62 -14.86 6.17
N SER A 248 -15.39 -15.02 6.67
CA SER A 248 -15.14 -15.63 7.98
C SER A 248 -14.77 -14.66 9.09
N GLN A 249 -14.22 -13.48 8.75
CA GLN A 249 -13.58 -12.59 9.72
C GLN A 249 -14.11 -11.15 9.69
N MET A 250 -14.80 -10.72 8.62
CA MET A 250 -15.25 -9.33 8.52
C MET A 250 -16.74 -9.18 8.90
N THR A 251 -17.02 -8.11 9.61
CA THR A 251 -18.38 -7.64 9.91
C THR A 251 -18.76 -6.43 9.06
N LYS A 252 -17.76 -5.68 8.57
CA LYS A 252 -17.95 -4.49 7.76
C LYS A 252 -18.26 -4.85 6.30
N PRO A 253 -19.22 -4.16 5.65
CA PRO A 253 -19.57 -4.44 4.26
C PRO A 253 -18.39 -4.12 3.32
N VAL A 254 -18.19 -5.02 2.37
CA VAL A 254 -17.16 -4.90 1.32
C VAL A 254 -17.84 -4.79 -0.04
N VAL A 255 -17.36 -3.88 -0.88
CA VAL A 255 -17.66 -3.77 -2.30
C VAL A 255 -16.39 -3.97 -3.09
N ALA A 256 -16.43 -4.73 -4.17
CA ALA A 256 -15.25 -5.00 -4.98
C ALA A 256 -15.41 -4.56 -6.43
N PHE A 257 -14.27 -4.35 -7.08
CA PHE A 257 -14.14 -4.26 -8.53
C PHE A 257 -12.95 -5.12 -8.97
N ILE A 258 -13.13 -5.92 -10.04
CA ILE A 258 -12.09 -6.77 -10.60
C ILE A 258 -11.79 -6.34 -12.03
N ALA A 259 -10.56 -5.86 -12.24
CA ALA A 259 -10.07 -5.47 -13.56
C ALA A 259 -9.68 -6.68 -14.43
N GLY A 260 -9.69 -6.47 -15.74
CA GLY A 260 -9.21 -7.47 -16.70
C GLY A 260 -10.27 -8.48 -17.14
N GLN A 261 -11.58 -8.18 -17.04
CA GLN A 261 -12.67 -9.07 -17.45
C GLN A 261 -12.59 -9.51 -18.91
N THR A 262 -11.99 -8.70 -19.78
CA THR A 262 -11.80 -8.98 -21.23
C THR A 262 -10.38 -9.40 -21.58
N ALA A 263 -9.53 -9.66 -20.59
CA ALA A 263 -8.14 -10.02 -20.81
C ALA A 263 -8.00 -11.40 -21.46
N PRO A 264 -7.24 -11.55 -22.54
CA PRO A 264 -6.99 -12.84 -23.15
C PRO A 264 -6.05 -13.69 -22.27
N PRO A 265 -6.26 -15.01 -22.19
CA PRO A 265 -5.36 -15.90 -21.47
C PRO A 265 -3.92 -15.82 -21.95
N GLY A 266 -2.94 -15.95 -21.03
CA GLY A 266 -1.51 -15.95 -21.32
C GLY A 266 -0.92 -14.59 -21.70
N LYS A 267 -1.71 -13.53 -21.73
CA LYS A 267 -1.22 -12.16 -21.96
C LYS A 267 -1.12 -11.38 -20.66
N ARG A 268 0.05 -10.79 -20.40
CA ARG A 268 0.24 -9.86 -19.28
C ARG A 268 -0.49 -8.55 -19.56
N MET A 269 -1.24 -8.08 -18.58
CA MET A 269 -2.10 -6.89 -18.68
C MET A 269 -1.61 -5.75 -17.75
N GLY A 270 -0.52 -5.11 -18.11
CA GLY A 270 0.08 -4.01 -17.35
C GLY A 270 1.00 -4.51 -16.24
N HIS A 271 0.46 -4.91 -15.12
CA HIS A 271 1.23 -5.39 -13.97
C HIS A 271 1.90 -6.75 -14.20
N ALA A 272 3.03 -6.98 -13.55
CA ALA A 272 3.77 -8.24 -13.64
C ALA A 272 2.94 -9.45 -13.15
N GLY A 273 2.08 -9.26 -12.14
CA GLY A 273 1.17 -10.26 -11.60
C GLY A 273 -0.15 -10.41 -12.36
N ALA A 274 -0.49 -9.49 -13.26
CA ALA A 274 -1.77 -9.49 -13.99
C ALA A 274 -1.72 -10.38 -15.24
N ILE A 275 -1.67 -11.69 -15.04
CA ILE A 275 -1.63 -12.70 -16.12
C ILE A 275 -2.47 -13.91 -15.71
N ILE A 276 -3.28 -14.43 -16.64
CA ILE A 276 -4.03 -15.69 -16.46
C ILE A 276 -3.14 -16.84 -16.92
N GLU A 277 -2.71 -17.69 -16.00
CA GLU A 277 -1.87 -18.86 -16.29
C GLU A 277 -2.57 -20.16 -15.88
N GLY A 278 -2.48 -21.18 -16.72
CA GLY A 278 -3.07 -22.49 -16.43
C GLY A 278 -4.58 -22.51 -16.18
N GLY A 279 -5.30 -21.48 -16.64
CA GLY A 279 -6.74 -21.34 -16.41
C GLY A 279 -7.13 -20.83 -15.03
N ALA A 280 -6.16 -20.46 -14.18
CA ALA A 280 -6.40 -19.88 -12.85
C ALA A 280 -6.24 -18.35 -12.85
N GLY A 281 -6.86 -17.67 -11.90
CA GLY A 281 -6.75 -16.23 -11.72
C GLY A 281 -7.57 -15.41 -12.73
N THR A 282 -8.65 -15.97 -13.26
CA THR A 282 -9.56 -15.24 -14.16
C THR A 282 -10.40 -14.23 -13.38
N ALA A 283 -10.82 -13.15 -14.02
CA ALA A 283 -11.75 -12.21 -13.40
C ALA A 283 -13.06 -12.89 -12.99
N ALA A 284 -13.55 -13.83 -13.79
CA ALA A 284 -14.80 -14.56 -13.52
C ALA A 284 -14.72 -15.40 -12.23
N ASP A 285 -13.60 -16.12 -12.00
CA ASP A 285 -13.40 -16.92 -10.78
C ASP A 285 -13.34 -16.02 -9.54
N LYS A 286 -12.63 -14.89 -9.64
CA LYS A 286 -12.52 -13.90 -8.55
C LYS A 286 -13.86 -13.26 -8.22
N VAL A 287 -14.63 -12.84 -9.23
CA VAL A 287 -15.99 -12.30 -9.06
C VAL A 287 -16.88 -13.33 -8.38
N LYS A 288 -16.88 -14.58 -8.86
CA LYS A 288 -17.67 -15.68 -8.27
C LYS A 288 -17.30 -15.93 -6.81
N ALA A 289 -16.01 -15.93 -6.47
CA ALA A 289 -15.54 -16.12 -5.10
C ALA A 289 -15.98 -14.98 -4.17
N LEU A 290 -15.86 -13.73 -4.63
CA LEU A 290 -16.28 -12.55 -3.89
C LEU A 290 -17.80 -12.51 -3.68
N GLU A 291 -18.60 -12.79 -4.72
CA GLU A 291 -20.07 -12.86 -4.60
C GLU A 291 -20.52 -13.97 -3.65
N ALA A 292 -19.85 -15.14 -3.69
CA ALA A 292 -20.11 -16.23 -2.73
C ALA A 292 -19.81 -15.85 -1.28
N ALA A 293 -18.89 -14.89 -1.06
CA ALA A 293 -18.57 -14.31 0.23
C ALA A 293 -19.50 -13.15 0.64
N GLY A 294 -20.56 -12.87 -0.14
CA GLY A 294 -21.50 -11.78 0.13
C GLY A 294 -21.01 -10.39 -0.31
N VAL A 295 -19.91 -10.31 -1.05
CA VAL A 295 -19.37 -9.06 -1.58
C VAL A 295 -20.14 -8.64 -2.83
N ARG A 296 -20.57 -7.39 -2.90
CA ARG A 296 -21.14 -6.81 -4.13
C ARG A 296 -20.01 -6.42 -5.06
N VAL A 297 -20.03 -6.95 -6.29
CA VAL A 297 -18.98 -6.68 -7.29
C VAL A 297 -19.49 -5.71 -8.34
N ALA A 298 -18.84 -4.56 -8.47
CA ALA A 298 -19.16 -3.54 -9.47
C ALA A 298 -18.70 -3.98 -10.86
N LYS A 299 -19.48 -3.64 -11.89
CA LYS A 299 -19.11 -3.84 -13.29
C LYS A 299 -18.19 -2.72 -13.80
N HIS A 300 -18.33 -1.53 -13.25
CA HIS A 300 -17.54 -0.34 -13.56
C HIS A 300 -17.16 0.38 -12.26
N PRO A 301 -15.99 1.05 -12.18
CA PRO A 301 -15.55 1.77 -10.99
C PRO A 301 -16.56 2.78 -10.46
N GLU A 302 -17.29 3.46 -11.34
CA GLU A 302 -18.29 4.47 -10.99
C GLU A 302 -19.54 3.92 -10.28
N GLU A 303 -19.78 2.60 -10.32
CA GLU A 303 -20.90 1.96 -9.62
C GLU A 303 -20.61 1.78 -8.12
N ILE A 304 -19.34 1.75 -7.72
CA ILE A 304 -18.90 1.48 -6.34
C ILE A 304 -19.64 2.34 -5.31
N PRO A 305 -19.77 3.68 -5.48
CA PRO A 305 -20.46 4.51 -4.50
C PRO A 305 -21.94 4.14 -4.32
N SER A 306 -22.60 3.64 -5.36
CA SER A 306 -24.01 3.22 -5.28
C SER A 306 -24.17 1.87 -4.57
N LEU A 307 -23.18 1.00 -4.70
CA LEU A 307 -23.15 -0.30 -4.03
C LEU A 307 -22.76 -0.21 -2.55
N LEU A 308 -22.12 0.87 -2.10
CA LEU A 308 -21.75 1.11 -0.71
C LEU A 308 -22.90 1.69 0.16
N LYS A 309 -24.04 2.00 -0.45
CA LYS A 309 -25.22 2.57 0.25
C LYS A 309 -25.99 1.54 1.06
#